data_774cd27419f1bb3d9f008b700c17658a
#
_entry.id   774cd27419f1bb3d9f008b700c17658a
#
_cell.length_a   1.000
_cell.length_b   1.000
_cell.length_c   1.000
_cell.angle_alpha   90.00
_cell.angle_beta   90.00
_cell.angle_gamma   90.00
#
_symmetry.space_group_name_H-M   'P 1'
#
loop_
_entity.id
_entity.type
_entity.pdbx_description
1 polymer ?
#
loop_
_entity_poly.entity_id
_entity_poly.type
_entity_poly.pdbx_seq_one_letter_code
_entity_poly.pdbx_strand_id
1 'polypeptide(L)'
;MSDYAKSVHQFKVRLIDGTEKNLADYKNKNLLIVNIASACGFAPQLQELQALREELKDSDFEILAFPSNDFGRQEPLDGMDIQSFCQKNYGVEFPVFEKIMVRGSEAHPLYKFLGDKGLNGKLTSTPRWNFHKYLINKQGEVVDYFFPFTKPSSTKVKKKIQRLG
;
A
#
# COMPACT_ATOMS: atom_id res chain seq x y z
N MET A 1 20.16 17.17 5.82
CA MET A 1 20.04 16.77 4.44
C MET A 1 18.90 15.79 4.23
N SER A 2 18.11 16.04 3.23
CA SER A 2 16.97 15.17 2.96
C SER A 2 17.42 13.81 2.46
N ASP A 3 16.98 12.75 3.12
CA ASP A 3 17.22 11.38 2.68
C ASP A 3 16.19 10.97 1.64
N TYR A 4 16.05 11.81 0.60
CA TYR A 4 15.09 11.57 -0.48
C TYR A 4 15.29 10.18 -1.11
N ALA A 5 16.55 9.75 -1.24
CA ALA A 5 16.88 8.43 -1.77
C ALA A 5 16.40 7.27 -0.90
N LYS A 6 16.09 7.53 0.39
CA LYS A 6 15.54 6.55 1.33
C LYS A 6 14.07 6.82 1.62
N SER A 7 13.39 7.52 0.74
CA SER A 7 11.98 7.88 0.87
C SER A 7 11.17 7.34 -0.30
N VAL A 8 9.94 6.90 -0.03
CA VAL A 8 9.02 6.50 -1.10
C VAL A 8 8.64 7.69 -2.00
N HIS A 9 8.88 8.92 -1.55
CA HIS A 9 8.56 10.13 -2.32
C HIS A 9 9.37 10.26 -3.61
N GLN A 10 10.42 9.47 -3.78
CA GLN A 10 11.22 9.47 -5.02
C GLN A 10 10.55 8.73 -6.17
N PHE A 11 9.49 7.95 -5.90
CA PHE A 11 8.91 7.08 -6.92
C PHE A 11 7.72 7.72 -7.61
N LYS A 12 7.57 7.40 -8.90
CA LYS A 12 6.39 7.70 -9.70
C LYS A 12 5.67 6.39 -9.96
N VAL A 13 4.35 6.45 -9.90
CA VAL A 13 3.46 5.31 -10.14
C VAL A 13 2.31 5.78 -11.03
N ARG A 14 1.44 4.87 -11.44
CA ARG A 14 0.26 5.21 -12.21
C ARG A 14 -0.99 4.84 -11.44
N LEU A 15 -1.95 5.73 -11.42
CA LEU A 15 -3.29 5.43 -10.93
C LEU A 15 -3.93 4.42 -11.88
N ILE A 16 -4.98 3.76 -11.40
CA ILE A 16 -5.66 2.70 -12.16
C ILE A 16 -6.23 3.21 -13.50
N ASP A 17 -6.49 4.51 -13.61
CA ASP A 17 -6.95 5.13 -14.86
C ASP A 17 -5.80 5.48 -15.82
N GLY A 18 -4.56 5.15 -15.46
CA GLY A 18 -3.37 5.41 -16.27
C GLY A 18 -2.70 6.75 -15.99
N THR A 19 -3.27 7.61 -15.15
CA THR A 19 -2.70 8.90 -14.81
C THR A 19 -1.41 8.72 -13.99
N GLU A 20 -0.33 9.36 -14.41
CA GLU A 20 0.91 9.35 -13.65
C GLU A 20 0.75 10.09 -12.33
N LYS A 21 1.27 9.50 -11.26
CA LYS A 21 1.20 10.06 -9.91
C LYS A 21 2.58 10.03 -9.27
N ASN A 22 3.03 11.16 -8.77
CA ASN A 22 4.27 11.24 -8.02
C ASN A 22 3.96 11.00 -6.54
N LEU A 23 4.64 10.04 -5.91
CA LEU A 23 4.41 9.76 -4.48
C LEU A 23 4.83 10.92 -3.59
N ALA A 24 5.63 11.87 -4.10
CA ALA A 24 5.93 13.12 -3.39
C ALA A 24 4.68 13.95 -3.11
N ASP A 25 3.59 13.72 -3.83
CA ASP A 25 2.30 14.40 -3.57
C ASP A 25 1.70 14.00 -2.22
N TYR A 26 2.19 12.90 -1.63
CA TYR A 26 1.74 12.44 -0.31
C TYR A 26 2.68 12.85 0.82
N LYS A 27 3.59 13.80 0.59
CA LYS A 27 4.43 14.36 1.68
C LYS A 27 3.55 14.86 2.81
N ASN A 28 4.03 14.69 4.03
CA ASN A 28 3.35 15.07 5.26
C ASN A 28 2.11 14.22 5.58
N LYS A 29 1.97 13.09 4.90
CA LYS A 29 0.96 12.09 5.24
C LYS A 29 1.64 10.78 5.64
N ASN A 30 1.14 10.16 6.70
CA ASN A 30 1.50 8.77 6.99
C ASN A 30 0.77 7.88 6.00
N LEU A 31 1.44 6.86 5.50
CA LEU A 31 0.87 6.00 4.46
C LEU A 31 0.85 4.54 4.90
N LEU A 32 -0.20 3.84 4.50
CA LEU A 32 -0.24 2.39 4.54
C LEU A 32 -0.26 1.90 3.10
N ILE A 33 0.83 1.30 2.66
CA ILE A 33 0.97 0.78 1.29
C ILE A 33 0.67 -0.71 1.33
N VAL A 34 -0.29 -1.15 0.52
CA VAL A 34 -0.78 -2.53 0.55
C VAL A 34 -0.93 -3.09 -0.86
N ASN A 35 -0.47 -4.33 -1.07
CA ASN A 35 -0.71 -5.04 -2.33
C ASN A 35 -2.01 -5.82 -2.21
N ILE A 36 -2.90 -5.64 -3.17
CA ILE A 36 -4.25 -6.19 -3.13
C ILE A 36 -4.52 -7.16 -4.28
N ALA A 37 -5.55 -7.99 -4.10
CA ALA A 37 -6.05 -8.86 -5.16
C ALA A 37 -7.55 -9.10 -4.94
N SER A 38 -8.33 -9.00 -6.02
CA SER A 38 -9.80 -9.08 -5.94
C SER A 38 -10.32 -10.48 -5.62
N ALA A 39 -9.62 -11.53 -6.07
CA ALA A 39 -10.06 -12.92 -5.88
C ALA A 39 -9.41 -13.60 -4.68
N CYS A 40 -8.71 -12.86 -3.84
CA CYS A 40 -8.06 -13.40 -2.64
C CYS A 40 -9.07 -13.60 -1.51
N GLY A 41 -8.88 -14.66 -0.70
CA GLY A 41 -9.68 -14.88 0.50
C GLY A 41 -9.57 -13.73 1.52
N PHE A 42 -8.51 -12.92 1.44
CA PHE A 42 -8.35 -11.74 2.27
C PHE A 42 -9.01 -10.48 1.66
N ALA A 43 -9.66 -10.56 0.49
CA ALA A 43 -10.29 -9.39 -0.13
C ALA A 43 -11.23 -8.62 0.80
N PRO A 44 -11.95 -9.25 1.75
CA PRO A 44 -12.75 -8.49 2.73
C PRO A 44 -11.93 -7.48 3.56
N GLN A 45 -10.61 -7.60 3.63
CA GLN A 45 -9.77 -6.58 4.26
C GLN A 45 -9.89 -5.22 3.56
N LEU A 46 -10.33 -5.19 2.30
CA LEU A 46 -10.57 -3.91 1.60
C LEU A 46 -11.60 -3.07 2.34
N GLN A 47 -12.63 -3.70 2.89
CA GLN A 47 -13.64 -3.00 3.70
C GLN A 47 -13.03 -2.48 5.00
N GLU A 48 -12.18 -3.28 5.64
CA GLU A 48 -11.50 -2.89 6.88
C GLU A 48 -10.51 -1.74 6.64
N LEU A 49 -9.83 -1.76 5.49
CA LEU A 49 -8.94 -0.66 5.10
C LEU A 49 -9.73 0.64 4.91
N GLN A 50 -10.88 0.56 4.24
CA GLN A 50 -11.73 1.73 4.07
C GLN A 50 -12.23 2.26 5.41
N ALA A 51 -12.65 1.38 6.32
CA ALA A 51 -13.07 1.76 7.65
C ALA A 51 -11.93 2.44 8.43
N LEU A 52 -10.73 1.92 8.33
CA LEU A 52 -9.54 2.52 8.94
C LEU A 52 -9.29 3.93 8.39
N ARG A 53 -9.40 4.10 7.09
CA ARG A 53 -9.25 5.40 6.44
C ARG A 53 -10.27 6.40 6.97
N GLU A 54 -11.53 5.99 7.08
CA GLU A 54 -12.60 6.83 7.62
C GLU A 54 -12.34 7.22 9.08
N GLU A 55 -11.90 6.28 9.89
CA GLU A 55 -11.60 6.51 11.30
C GLU A 55 -10.46 7.52 11.48
N LEU A 56 -9.49 7.52 10.58
CA LEU A 56 -8.31 8.38 10.63
C LEU A 56 -8.39 9.57 9.67
N LYS A 57 -9.57 9.89 9.15
CA LYS A 57 -9.73 10.93 8.13
C LYS A 57 -9.29 12.32 8.55
N ASP A 58 -9.34 12.62 9.85
CA ASP A 58 -8.90 13.90 10.38
C ASP A 58 -7.41 13.91 10.76
N SER A 59 -6.74 12.78 10.57
CA SER A 59 -5.29 12.66 10.69
C SER A 59 -4.69 12.74 9.30
N ASP A 60 -3.44 13.15 9.19
CA ASP A 60 -2.73 13.16 7.92
C ASP A 60 -2.35 11.72 7.55
N PHE A 61 -3.28 10.98 6.98
CA PHE A 61 -3.14 9.56 6.67
C PHE A 61 -3.80 9.21 5.33
N GLU A 62 -3.16 8.32 4.58
CA GLU A 62 -3.74 7.77 3.36
C GLU A 62 -3.35 6.31 3.18
N ILE A 63 -4.18 5.58 2.45
CA ILE A 63 -3.92 4.20 2.05
C ILE A 63 -3.66 4.17 0.55
N LEU A 64 -2.58 3.51 0.15
CA LEU A 64 -2.22 3.36 -1.26
C LEU A 64 -2.26 1.88 -1.62
N ALA A 65 -3.19 1.50 -2.51
CA ALA A 65 -3.42 0.11 -2.85
C ALA A 65 -2.89 -0.22 -4.26
N PHE A 66 -2.05 -1.24 -4.32
CA PHE A 66 -1.41 -1.70 -5.56
C PHE A 66 -1.88 -3.11 -5.89
N PRO A 67 -2.76 -3.28 -6.88
CA PRO A 67 -3.15 -4.62 -7.33
C PRO A 67 -1.95 -5.39 -7.86
N SER A 68 -1.91 -6.69 -7.57
CA SER A 68 -0.85 -7.56 -8.06
C SER A 68 -1.39 -8.96 -8.34
N ASN A 69 -0.88 -9.59 -9.39
CA ASN A 69 -1.23 -10.96 -9.75
C ASN A 69 -0.15 -11.97 -9.35
N ASP A 70 0.83 -11.54 -8.54
CA ASP A 70 2.01 -12.35 -8.21
C ASP A 70 1.72 -13.54 -7.30
N PHE A 71 0.62 -13.51 -6.56
CA PHE A 71 0.29 -14.53 -5.58
C PHE A 71 -0.94 -15.32 -5.99
N GLY A 72 -0.73 -16.54 -6.46
CA GLY A 72 -1.81 -17.44 -6.85
C GLY A 72 -2.67 -16.93 -8.00
N ARG A 73 -2.21 -15.93 -8.74
CA ARG A 73 -2.95 -15.30 -9.83
C ARG A 73 -4.35 -14.86 -9.40
N GLN A 74 -4.46 -14.28 -8.20
CA GLN A 74 -5.74 -13.90 -7.60
C GLN A 74 -6.21 -12.51 -8.00
N GLU A 75 -5.52 -11.84 -8.93
CA GLU A 75 -6.00 -10.62 -9.56
C GLU A 75 -6.24 -10.84 -11.06
N PRO A 76 -7.37 -11.49 -11.41
CA PRO A 76 -7.69 -11.75 -12.82
C PRO A 76 -8.22 -10.53 -13.56
N LEU A 77 -8.64 -9.49 -12.82
CA LEU A 77 -9.18 -8.26 -13.40
C LEU A 77 -8.07 -7.33 -13.88
N ASP A 78 -8.40 -6.43 -14.77
CA ASP A 78 -7.48 -5.42 -15.29
C ASP A 78 -8.14 -4.05 -15.31
N GLY A 79 -7.28 -3.01 -15.26
CA GLY A 79 -7.70 -1.63 -15.43
C GLY A 79 -8.81 -1.21 -14.47
N MET A 80 -9.76 -0.45 -14.99
CA MET A 80 -10.85 0.11 -14.19
C MET A 80 -11.78 -0.95 -13.59
N ASP A 81 -11.75 -2.19 -14.08
CA ASP A 81 -12.54 -3.27 -13.49
C ASP A 81 -12.11 -3.57 -12.06
N ILE A 82 -10.82 -3.41 -11.75
CA ILE A 82 -10.31 -3.58 -10.39
C ILE A 82 -10.92 -2.51 -9.48
N GLN A 83 -10.91 -1.26 -9.91
CA GLN A 83 -11.49 -0.16 -9.15
C GLN A 83 -12.98 -0.36 -8.93
N SER A 84 -13.69 -0.74 -9.98
CA SER A 84 -15.13 -1.00 -9.88
C SER A 84 -15.44 -2.12 -8.90
N PHE A 85 -14.65 -3.19 -8.91
CA PHE A 85 -14.78 -4.30 -7.96
C PHE A 85 -14.61 -3.79 -6.52
N CYS A 86 -13.56 -3.03 -6.27
CA CYS A 86 -13.28 -2.51 -4.93
C CYS A 86 -14.39 -1.58 -4.43
N GLN A 87 -14.88 -0.70 -5.30
CA GLN A 87 -15.94 0.25 -4.95
C GLN A 87 -17.27 -0.45 -4.71
N LYS A 88 -17.68 -1.33 -5.61
CA LYS A 88 -18.99 -2.00 -5.54
C LYS A 88 -19.09 -2.98 -4.38
N ASN A 89 -18.02 -3.71 -4.10
CA ASN A 89 -18.07 -4.77 -3.11
C ASN A 89 -17.66 -4.31 -1.71
N TYR A 90 -16.80 -3.30 -1.61
CA TYR A 90 -16.21 -2.90 -0.33
C TYR A 90 -16.21 -1.40 -0.06
N GLY A 91 -16.81 -0.61 -0.95
CA GLY A 91 -16.94 0.84 -0.76
C GLY A 91 -15.61 1.59 -0.75
N VAL A 92 -14.59 1.08 -1.41
CA VAL A 92 -13.26 1.67 -1.40
C VAL A 92 -13.23 3.07 -2.00
N GLU A 93 -12.65 4.02 -1.26
CA GLU A 93 -12.45 5.40 -1.69
C GLU A 93 -10.98 5.81 -1.70
N PHE A 94 -10.09 4.99 -1.12
CA PHE A 94 -8.65 5.28 -1.16
C PHE A 94 -8.09 5.04 -2.57
N PRO A 95 -6.93 5.64 -2.91
CA PRO A 95 -6.33 5.49 -4.22
C PRO A 95 -5.99 4.04 -4.56
N VAL A 96 -6.41 3.61 -5.75
CA VAL A 96 -6.03 2.32 -6.33
C VAL A 96 -5.16 2.60 -7.55
N PHE A 97 -4.01 1.94 -7.61
CA PHE A 97 -3.01 2.16 -8.66
C PHE A 97 -3.06 1.04 -9.70
N GLU A 98 -2.28 1.18 -10.77
CA GLU A 98 -2.17 0.14 -11.78
C GLU A 98 -1.62 -1.14 -11.18
N LYS A 99 -2.00 -2.26 -11.77
CA LYS A 99 -1.48 -3.59 -11.42
C LYS A 99 0.04 -3.60 -11.63
N ILE A 100 0.80 -4.04 -10.63
CA ILE A 100 2.26 -4.12 -10.69
C ILE A 100 2.74 -5.46 -10.15
N MET A 101 4.01 -5.76 -10.42
CA MET A 101 4.70 -6.88 -9.78
C MET A 101 5.31 -6.39 -8.47
N VAL A 102 5.18 -7.17 -7.42
CA VAL A 102 5.59 -6.76 -6.06
C VAL A 102 6.70 -7.62 -5.48
N ARG A 103 7.13 -8.66 -6.20
CA ARG A 103 8.24 -9.53 -5.75
C ARG A 103 9.08 -10.00 -6.94
N GLY A 104 10.26 -10.52 -6.64
CA GLY A 104 11.18 -11.06 -7.63
C GLY A 104 11.94 -9.97 -8.35
N SER A 105 12.72 -10.38 -9.36
CA SER A 105 13.60 -9.47 -10.10
C SER A 105 12.82 -8.43 -10.92
N GLU A 106 11.58 -8.74 -11.27
CA GLU A 106 10.71 -7.86 -12.07
C GLU A 106 9.81 -6.97 -11.21
N ALA A 107 9.98 -6.97 -9.89
CA ALA A 107 9.17 -6.12 -9.01
C ALA A 107 9.33 -4.65 -9.39
N HIS A 108 8.23 -3.90 -9.26
CA HIS A 108 8.26 -2.45 -9.43
C HIS A 108 9.31 -1.84 -8.48
N PRO A 109 10.06 -0.81 -8.91
CA PRO A 109 11.10 -0.18 -8.07
C PRO A 109 10.61 0.21 -6.68
N LEU A 110 9.36 0.67 -6.54
CA LEU A 110 8.78 0.97 -5.24
C LEU A 110 8.82 -0.26 -4.33
N TYR A 111 8.41 -1.43 -4.84
CA TYR A 111 8.35 -2.63 -4.02
C TYR A 111 9.73 -3.25 -3.77
N LYS A 112 10.69 -3.05 -4.66
CA LYS A 112 12.09 -3.41 -4.35
C LYS A 112 12.60 -2.59 -3.18
N PHE A 113 12.30 -1.29 -3.19
CA PHE A 113 12.68 -0.38 -2.11
C PHE A 113 12.00 -0.76 -0.78
N LEU A 114 10.70 -1.01 -0.80
CA LEU A 114 9.94 -1.34 0.42
C LEU A 114 10.45 -2.61 1.09
N GLY A 115 10.89 -3.58 0.31
CA GLY A 115 11.28 -4.89 0.82
C GLY A 115 12.73 -5.06 1.21
N ASP A 116 13.61 -4.10 0.90
CA ASP A 116 15.05 -4.26 1.04
C ASP A 116 15.67 -3.16 1.93
N LYS A 117 16.16 -3.57 3.10
CA LYS A 117 16.83 -2.65 4.03
C LYS A 117 18.02 -1.94 3.38
N GLY A 118 18.71 -2.60 2.45
CA GLY A 118 19.82 -1.99 1.72
C GLY A 118 19.39 -0.76 0.93
N LEU A 119 18.11 -0.70 0.52
CA LEU A 119 17.55 0.42 -0.21
C LEU A 119 16.83 1.42 0.70
N ASN A 120 16.01 0.93 1.63
CA ASN A 120 15.19 1.82 2.47
C ASN A 120 15.86 2.23 3.79
N GLY A 121 16.89 1.52 4.21
CA GLY A 121 17.67 1.87 5.41
C GLY A 121 17.03 1.47 6.74
N LYS A 122 15.86 0.81 6.72
CA LYS A 122 15.10 0.54 7.96
C LYS A 122 14.81 -0.93 8.19
N LEU A 123 14.25 -1.64 7.20
CA LEU A 123 13.81 -3.02 7.39
C LEU A 123 13.85 -3.82 6.10
N THR A 124 13.86 -5.14 6.26
CA THR A 124 13.72 -6.08 5.15
C THR A 124 12.43 -6.87 5.37
N SER A 125 11.48 -6.76 4.43
CA SER A 125 10.25 -7.53 4.46
C SER A 125 9.65 -7.55 3.06
N THR A 126 9.79 -8.67 2.36
CA THR A 126 9.19 -8.86 1.04
C THR A 126 7.77 -9.41 1.21
N PRO A 127 6.79 -8.97 0.41
CA PRO A 127 5.45 -9.54 0.45
C PRO A 127 5.51 -11.06 0.19
N ARG A 128 4.82 -11.84 1.02
CA ARG A 128 4.72 -13.30 0.85
C ARG A 128 3.34 -13.72 0.37
N TRP A 129 2.40 -12.80 0.39
CA TRP A 129 1.04 -13.01 -0.11
C TRP A 129 0.37 -11.67 -0.34
N ASN A 130 -0.84 -11.70 -0.86
CA ASN A 130 -1.67 -10.51 -1.00
C ASN A 130 -1.97 -9.91 0.37
N PHE A 131 -2.15 -8.59 0.42
CA PHE A 131 -2.47 -7.82 1.63
C PHE A 131 -1.32 -7.71 2.65
N HIS A 132 -0.09 -7.83 2.19
CA HIS A 132 1.07 -7.42 2.97
C HIS A 132 1.08 -5.88 3.04
N LYS A 133 1.40 -5.31 4.20
CA LYS A 133 1.27 -3.87 4.42
C LYS A 133 2.58 -3.27 4.90
N TYR A 134 2.91 -2.09 4.38
CA TYR A 134 4.05 -1.30 4.85
C TYR A 134 3.55 0.02 5.42
N LEU A 135 4.08 0.39 6.57
CA LEU A 135 3.75 1.66 7.23
C LEU A 135 4.85 2.68 6.92
N ILE A 136 4.45 3.84 6.42
CA ILE A 136 5.33 4.90 5.96
C ILE A 136 5.04 6.15 6.79
N ASN A 137 6.08 6.81 7.28
CA ASN A 137 5.91 8.07 8.02
C ASN A 137 5.77 9.28 7.08
N LYS A 138 5.58 10.45 7.66
CA LYS A 138 5.36 11.70 6.90
C LYS A 138 6.56 12.10 6.04
N GLN A 139 7.76 11.61 6.38
CA GLN A 139 8.97 11.84 5.61
C GLN A 139 9.17 10.82 4.48
N GLY A 140 8.24 9.85 4.34
CA GLY A 140 8.33 8.82 3.32
C GLY A 140 9.20 7.63 3.70
N GLU A 141 9.62 7.54 4.95
CA GLU A 141 10.44 6.42 5.41
C GLU A 141 9.58 5.21 5.75
N VAL A 142 10.08 4.01 5.39
CA VAL A 142 9.43 2.75 5.79
C VAL A 142 9.75 2.51 7.26
N VAL A 143 8.74 2.50 8.12
CA VAL A 143 8.96 2.39 9.57
C VAL A 143 8.48 1.08 10.17
N ASP A 144 7.57 0.38 9.49
CA ASP A 144 7.06 -0.92 9.97
C ASP A 144 6.38 -1.67 8.84
N TYR A 145 5.99 -2.90 9.10
CA TYR A 145 5.21 -3.70 8.17
C TYR A 145 4.25 -4.61 8.95
N PHE A 146 3.21 -5.10 8.25
CA PHE A 146 2.25 -6.05 8.82
C PHE A 146 2.04 -7.18 7.83
N PHE A 147 1.95 -8.40 8.37
CA PHE A 147 1.73 -9.59 7.55
C PHE A 147 0.33 -9.59 6.90
N PRO A 148 0.16 -10.37 5.81
CA PRO A 148 -1.14 -10.44 5.12
C PRO A 148 -2.32 -10.72 6.03
N PHE A 149 -2.18 -11.63 7.00
CA PHE A 149 -3.26 -11.99 7.91
C PHE A 149 -3.55 -10.96 8.99
N THR A 150 -2.70 -9.95 9.15
CA THR A 150 -2.93 -8.89 10.14
C THR A 150 -4.08 -7.99 9.68
N LYS A 151 -5.16 -7.97 10.43
CA LYS A 151 -6.35 -7.20 10.07
C LYS A 151 -6.10 -5.70 10.21
N PRO A 152 -6.46 -4.89 9.19
CA PRO A 152 -6.33 -3.43 9.28
C PRO A 152 -7.14 -2.83 10.44
N SER A 153 -8.22 -3.50 10.84
CA SER A 153 -9.06 -3.05 11.96
C SER A 153 -8.46 -3.34 13.34
N SER A 154 -7.32 -4.04 13.39
CA SER A 154 -6.72 -4.40 14.66
C SER A 154 -6.21 -3.18 15.44
N THR A 155 -6.26 -3.26 16.76
CA THR A 155 -5.72 -2.23 17.64
C THR A 155 -4.23 -2.00 17.40
N LYS A 156 -3.49 -3.06 17.10
CA LYS A 156 -2.06 -3.00 16.80
C LYS A 156 -1.75 -2.04 15.64
N VAL A 157 -2.49 -2.18 14.55
CA VAL A 157 -2.30 -1.35 13.36
C VAL A 157 -2.65 0.11 13.67
N LYS A 158 -3.83 0.34 14.26
CA LYS A 158 -4.29 1.69 14.61
C LYS A 158 -3.31 2.42 15.50
N LYS A 159 -2.84 1.75 16.57
CA LYS A 159 -1.91 2.37 17.52
C LYS A 159 -0.58 2.73 16.87
N LYS A 160 -0.06 1.88 16.00
CA LYS A 160 1.21 2.18 15.33
C LYS A 160 1.08 3.38 14.41
N ILE A 161 -0.03 3.52 13.69
CA ILE A 161 -0.27 4.67 12.85
C ILE A 161 -0.38 5.93 13.71
N GLN A 162 -1.18 5.89 14.78
CA GLN A 162 -1.39 7.03 15.67
C GLN A 162 -0.11 7.51 16.35
N ARG A 163 0.81 6.60 16.66
CA ARG A 163 2.11 6.94 17.28
C ARG A 163 3.02 7.72 16.34
N LEU A 164 2.78 7.67 15.04
CA LEU A 164 3.57 8.45 14.10
C LEU A 164 3.23 9.95 14.16
N GLY A 165 2.10 10.27 14.69
CA GLY A 165 1.64 11.67 14.74
C GLY A 165 1.19 12.13 13.40
#